data_1e3e8fcaaadd24c00f5c286c9709eeb5
#
_entry.id   1e3e8fcaaadd24c00f5c286c9709eeb5
#
_cell.length_a   1.000
_cell.length_b   1.000
_cell.length_c   1.000
_cell.angle_alpha   90.00
_cell.angle_beta   90.00
_cell.angle_gamma   90.00
#
_symmetry.space_group_name_H-M   'P 1'
#
loop_
_entity.id
_entity.type
_entity.pdbx_description
1 polymer ?
#
loop_
_entity_poly.entity_id
_entity_poly.type
_entity_poly.pdbx_seq_one_letter_code
_entity_poly.pdbx_strand_id
1 'polypeptide(L)'
;VSFYANASEALAAGFRPCKRCQPEKANAQQHRLDKITHACRLLEQETPVTLEALADQVAMSPFHLHRLFKATTGMTPKAWQQAWRARRLRESLAKGESVTTSILNAGFPDSSSYYRKADETLGMTAKQFRHGGENLAVRYALADCELGRCLVAESERGICAILLGDDDA
;
A
#
# COMPACT_ATOMS: atom_id res chain seq x y z
N VAL A 1 -33.89 -21.85 -23.57
CA VAL A 1 -32.96 -21.45 -22.53
C VAL A 1 -32.84 -19.95 -22.60
N SER A 2 -33.16 -19.23 -21.52
CA SER A 2 -33.04 -17.77 -21.44
C SER A 2 -31.72 -17.40 -20.82
N PHE A 3 -31.01 -16.44 -21.42
CA PHE A 3 -29.77 -15.90 -20.89
C PHE A 3 -29.99 -14.48 -20.34
N TYR A 4 -29.40 -14.17 -19.22
CA TYR A 4 -29.46 -12.89 -18.53
C TYR A 4 -28.06 -12.29 -18.39
N ALA A 5 -27.95 -10.98 -18.52
CA ALA A 5 -26.66 -10.31 -18.46
C ALA A 5 -26.04 -10.33 -17.04
N ASN A 6 -26.91 -10.39 -16.01
CA ASN A 6 -26.48 -10.42 -14.61
C ASN A 6 -27.50 -11.16 -13.72
N ALA A 7 -27.07 -11.46 -12.48
CA ALA A 7 -27.89 -12.18 -11.49
C ALA A 7 -29.16 -11.39 -11.09
N SER A 8 -29.11 -10.05 -11.09
CA SER A 8 -30.24 -9.20 -10.71
C SER A 8 -31.38 -9.27 -11.73
N GLU A 9 -31.07 -9.32 -13.03
CA GLU A 9 -32.06 -9.50 -14.10
C GLU A 9 -32.72 -10.87 -14.05
N ALA A 10 -31.94 -11.92 -13.79
CA ALA A 10 -32.44 -13.28 -13.60
C ALA A 10 -33.41 -13.39 -12.40
N LEU A 11 -33.04 -12.72 -11.27
CA LEU A 11 -33.92 -12.64 -10.08
C LEU A 11 -35.21 -11.90 -10.37
N ALA A 12 -35.16 -10.76 -11.08
CA ALA A 12 -36.35 -9.99 -11.49
C ALA A 12 -37.25 -10.80 -12.40
N ALA A 13 -36.69 -11.71 -13.22
CA ALA A 13 -37.44 -12.65 -14.06
C ALA A 13 -37.94 -13.92 -13.31
N GLY A 14 -37.80 -13.97 -11.96
CA GLY A 14 -38.32 -15.03 -11.13
C GLY A 14 -37.38 -16.27 -10.96
N PHE A 15 -36.14 -16.20 -11.46
CA PHE A 15 -35.18 -17.28 -11.32
C PHE A 15 -34.46 -17.21 -9.97
N ARG A 16 -34.20 -18.36 -9.37
CA ARG A 16 -33.40 -18.44 -8.13
C ARG A 16 -31.93 -18.60 -8.46
N PRO A 17 -31.02 -17.96 -7.69
CA PRO A 17 -29.60 -18.13 -7.87
C PRO A 17 -29.17 -19.57 -7.62
N CYS A 18 -28.23 -20.05 -8.41
CA CYS A 18 -27.68 -21.39 -8.27
C CYS A 18 -26.92 -21.53 -6.93
N LYS A 19 -27.37 -22.44 -6.07
CA LYS A 19 -26.74 -22.71 -4.76
C LYS A 19 -25.30 -23.21 -4.88
N ARG A 20 -24.93 -23.83 -6.00
CA ARG A 20 -23.57 -24.33 -6.25
C ARG A 20 -22.63 -23.21 -6.72
N CYS A 21 -23.06 -22.39 -7.70
CA CYS A 21 -22.25 -21.30 -8.27
C CYS A 21 -22.28 -20.03 -7.42
N GLN A 22 -23.35 -19.83 -6.64
CA GLN A 22 -23.55 -18.70 -5.73
C GLN A 22 -23.15 -17.34 -6.34
N PRO A 23 -23.73 -16.92 -7.49
CA PRO A 23 -23.33 -15.72 -8.22
C PRO A 23 -23.44 -14.44 -7.38
N GLU A 24 -24.37 -14.41 -6.42
CA GLU A 24 -24.53 -13.30 -5.47
C GLU A 24 -23.29 -13.13 -4.56
N LYS A 25 -22.66 -14.22 -4.16
CA LYS A 25 -21.43 -14.16 -3.33
C LYS A 25 -20.25 -13.67 -4.12
N ALA A 26 -20.12 -14.05 -5.39
CA ALA A 26 -19.09 -13.55 -6.29
C ALA A 26 -19.23 -12.05 -6.50
N ASN A 27 -20.45 -11.56 -6.77
CA ASN A 27 -20.73 -10.13 -6.91
C ASN A 27 -20.47 -9.36 -5.62
N ALA A 28 -20.85 -9.90 -4.46
CA ALA A 28 -20.58 -9.28 -3.17
C ALA A 28 -19.07 -9.22 -2.85
N GLN A 29 -18.31 -10.25 -3.23
CA GLN A 29 -16.86 -10.26 -3.07
C GLN A 29 -16.20 -9.22 -3.99
N GLN A 30 -16.59 -9.16 -5.26
CA GLN A 30 -16.09 -8.16 -6.19
C GLN A 30 -16.37 -6.74 -5.69
N HIS A 31 -17.58 -6.47 -5.25
CA HIS A 31 -17.93 -5.15 -4.70
C HIS A 31 -17.11 -4.78 -3.46
N ARG A 32 -16.74 -5.76 -2.61
CA ARG A 32 -15.82 -5.51 -1.48
C ARG A 32 -14.42 -5.18 -1.96
N LEU A 33 -13.90 -5.89 -2.97
CA LEU A 33 -12.60 -5.61 -3.57
C LEU A 33 -12.56 -4.23 -4.21
N ASP A 34 -13.61 -3.84 -4.92
CA ASP A 34 -13.73 -2.51 -5.54
C ASP A 34 -13.66 -1.39 -4.49
N LYS A 35 -14.35 -1.57 -3.35
CA LYS A 35 -14.28 -0.63 -2.23
C LYS A 35 -12.87 -0.53 -1.63
N ILE A 36 -12.17 -1.66 -1.47
CA ILE A 36 -10.78 -1.64 -0.97
C ILE A 36 -9.84 -1.01 -1.98
N THR A 37 -9.99 -1.30 -3.27
CA THR A 37 -9.22 -0.66 -4.33
C THR A 37 -9.43 0.86 -4.33
N HIS A 38 -10.68 1.31 -4.13
CA HIS A 38 -10.99 2.73 -4.00
C HIS A 38 -10.33 3.33 -2.75
N ALA A 39 -10.40 2.65 -1.61
CA ALA A 39 -9.74 3.07 -0.38
C ALA A 39 -8.20 3.19 -0.54
N CYS A 40 -7.55 2.26 -1.25
CA CYS A 40 -6.12 2.36 -1.56
C CYS A 40 -5.80 3.65 -2.33
N ARG A 41 -6.57 3.94 -3.39
CA ARG A 41 -6.39 5.18 -4.18
C ARG A 41 -6.58 6.46 -3.37
N LEU A 42 -7.51 6.46 -2.42
CA LEU A 42 -7.72 7.60 -1.51
C LEU A 42 -6.56 7.78 -0.54
N LEU A 43 -5.95 6.67 -0.07
CA LEU A 43 -4.78 6.70 0.81
C LEU A 43 -3.49 7.11 0.08
N GLU A 44 -3.46 7.02 -1.24
CA GLU A 44 -2.35 7.41 -2.11
C GLU A 44 -2.40 8.90 -2.54
N GLN A 45 -3.23 9.69 -1.88
CA GLN A 45 -3.29 11.14 -2.09
C GLN A 45 -2.33 11.89 -1.17
N GLU A 46 -2.00 13.12 -1.54
CA GLU A 46 -1.09 13.99 -0.76
C GLU A 46 -1.68 14.38 0.59
N THR A 47 -2.99 14.62 0.62
CA THR A 47 -3.69 15.00 1.84
C THR A 47 -3.91 13.79 2.74
N PRO A 48 -3.50 13.85 4.02
CA PRO A 48 -3.79 12.79 4.97
C PRO A 48 -5.29 12.57 5.14
N VAL A 49 -5.72 11.30 5.02
CA VAL A 49 -7.12 10.92 5.24
C VAL A 49 -7.21 10.15 6.56
N THR A 50 -8.18 10.52 7.42
CA THR A 50 -8.46 9.76 8.65
C THR A 50 -9.23 8.48 8.32
N LEU A 51 -9.22 7.51 9.25
CA LEU A 51 -9.95 6.25 9.05
C LEU A 51 -11.46 6.49 8.91
N GLU A 52 -11.99 7.44 9.66
CA GLU A 52 -13.41 7.83 9.63
C GLU A 52 -13.78 8.41 8.26
N ALA A 53 -13.03 9.40 7.79
CA ALA A 53 -13.26 10.02 6.48
C ALA A 53 -13.11 9.01 5.33
N LEU A 54 -12.13 8.09 5.43
CA LEU A 54 -11.95 7.03 4.45
C LEU A 54 -13.15 6.07 4.44
N ALA A 55 -13.65 5.70 5.62
CA ALA A 55 -14.79 4.80 5.78
C ALA A 55 -16.07 5.40 5.20
N ASP A 56 -16.30 6.69 5.41
CA ASP A 56 -17.43 7.42 4.85
C ASP A 56 -17.38 7.43 3.31
N GLN A 57 -16.22 7.68 2.73
CA GLN A 57 -16.04 7.71 1.27
C GLN A 57 -16.30 6.36 0.58
N VAL A 58 -16.01 5.24 1.27
CA VAL A 58 -16.28 3.90 0.73
C VAL A 58 -17.60 3.29 1.23
N ALA A 59 -18.40 4.07 1.94
CA ALA A 59 -19.68 3.65 2.54
C ALA A 59 -19.54 2.36 3.36
N MET A 60 -18.67 2.41 4.39
CA MET A 60 -18.42 1.34 5.35
C MET A 60 -18.26 1.92 6.76
N SER A 61 -18.48 1.10 7.80
CA SER A 61 -18.05 1.52 9.13
C SER A 61 -16.51 1.44 9.27
N PRO A 62 -15.88 2.32 10.08
CA PRO A 62 -14.43 2.33 10.28
C PRO A 62 -13.86 0.98 10.71
N PHE A 63 -14.55 0.29 11.63
CA PHE A 63 -14.14 -1.03 12.09
C PHE A 63 -14.19 -2.08 10.97
N HIS A 64 -15.26 -2.09 10.17
CA HIS A 64 -15.41 -3.05 9.07
C HIS A 64 -14.37 -2.77 7.98
N LEU A 65 -14.16 -1.50 7.61
CA LEU A 65 -13.12 -1.11 6.66
C LEU A 65 -11.74 -1.55 7.14
N HIS A 66 -11.35 -1.24 8.37
CA HIS A 66 -10.04 -1.59 8.91
C HIS A 66 -9.77 -3.09 8.84
N ARG A 67 -10.75 -3.91 9.26
CA ARG A 67 -10.64 -5.38 9.24
C ARG A 67 -10.56 -5.92 7.81
N LEU A 68 -11.45 -5.45 6.92
CA LEU A 68 -11.49 -5.92 5.54
C LEU A 68 -10.25 -5.48 4.77
N PHE A 69 -9.80 -4.23 4.95
CA PHE A 69 -8.58 -3.71 4.33
C PHE A 69 -7.37 -4.55 4.69
N LYS A 70 -7.18 -4.83 6.01
CA LYS A 70 -6.08 -5.66 6.49
C LYS A 70 -6.17 -7.10 5.97
N ALA A 71 -7.36 -7.69 5.92
CA ALA A 71 -7.56 -9.04 5.39
C ALA A 71 -7.27 -9.14 3.88
N THR A 72 -7.53 -8.06 3.12
CA THR A 72 -7.34 -8.04 1.67
C THR A 72 -5.92 -7.67 1.26
N THR A 73 -5.30 -6.68 1.93
CA THR A 73 -3.99 -6.13 1.54
C THR A 73 -2.83 -6.62 2.40
N GLY A 74 -3.11 -7.31 3.52
CA GLY A 74 -2.11 -7.66 4.53
C GLY A 74 -1.71 -6.50 5.45
N MET A 75 -2.09 -5.26 5.15
CA MET A 75 -1.67 -4.05 5.84
C MET A 75 -2.86 -3.28 6.43
N THR A 76 -2.62 -2.50 7.48
CA THR A 76 -3.63 -1.54 7.94
C THR A 76 -3.68 -0.32 7.01
N PRO A 77 -4.81 0.42 6.92
CA PRO A 77 -4.90 1.66 6.13
C PRO A 77 -3.79 2.67 6.47
N LYS A 78 -3.47 2.81 7.76
CA LYS A 78 -2.38 3.68 8.22
C LYS A 78 -1.00 3.21 7.75
N ALA A 79 -0.73 1.90 7.80
CA ALA A 79 0.55 1.35 7.32
C ALA A 79 0.67 1.51 5.80
N TRP A 80 -0.42 1.32 5.05
CA TRP A 80 -0.46 1.56 3.60
C TRP A 80 -0.10 3.01 3.25
N GLN A 81 -0.76 3.98 3.91
CA GLN A 81 -0.46 5.39 3.70
C GLN A 81 0.98 5.76 4.06
N GLN A 82 1.54 5.15 5.12
CA GLN A 82 2.95 5.36 5.48
C GLN A 82 3.92 4.78 4.45
N ALA A 83 3.65 3.59 3.93
CA ALA A 83 4.44 2.96 2.87
C ALA A 83 4.43 3.80 1.58
N TRP A 84 3.27 4.33 1.21
CA TRP A 84 3.13 5.22 0.06
C TRP A 84 3.94 6.53 0.22
N ARG A 85 3.87 7.16 1.41
CA ARG A 85 4.70 8.35 1.71
C ARG A 85 6.19 8.04 1.67
N ALA A 86 6.60 6.91 2.22
CA ALA A 86 7.98 6.46 2.18
C ALA A 86 8.47 6.27 0.73
N ARG A 87 7.63 5.70 -0.13
CA ARG A 87 7.92 5.54 -1.56
C ARG A 87 8.09 6.91 -2.24
N ARG A 88 7.15 7.83 -2.08
CA ARG A 88 7.25 9.18 -2.66
C ARG A 88 8.48 9.94 -2.18
N LEU A 89 8.83 9.80 -0.90
CA LEU A 89 10.05 10.39 -0.35
C LEU A 89 11.29 9.87 -1.07
N ARG A 90 11.40 8.54 -1.23
CA ARG A 90 12.51 7.92 -1.95
C ARG A 90 12.60 8.42 -3.40
N GLU A 91 11.48 8.44 -4.10
CA GLU A 91 11.40 8.91 -5.48
C GLU A 91 11.85 10.39 -5.64
N SER A 92 11.43 11.26 -4.72
CA SER A 92 11.80 12.67 -4.72
C SER A 92 13.28 12.87 -4.41
N LEU A 93 13.82 12.19 -3.39
CA LEU A 93 15.24 12.23 -3.04
C LEU A 93 16.13 11.68 -4.16
N ALA A 94 15.71 10.60 -4.83
CA ALA A 94 16.44 10.02 -5.96
C ALA A 94 16.52 10.95 -7.18
N LYS A 95 15.54 11.86 -7.34
CA LYS A 95 15.56 12.93 -8.36
C LYS A 95 16.48 14.09 -7.97
N GLY A 96 17.11 14.07 -6.80
CA GLY A 96 18.02 15.10 -6.32
C GLY A 96 17.33 16.30 -5.65
N GLU A 97 16.02 16.22 -5.38
CA GLU A 97 15.29 17.29 -4.70
C GLU A 97 15.86 17.54 -3.28
N SER A 98 15.62 18.72 -2.73
CA SER A 98 16.04 19.02 -1.36
C SER A 98 15.31 18.14 -0.36
N VAL A 99 15.95 17.83 0.77
CA VAL A 99 15.34 17.01 1.84
C VAL A 99 14.01 17.60 2.30
N THR A 100 13.96 18.92 2.49
CA THR A 100 12.74 19.62 2.94
C THR A 100 11.62 19.52 1.91
N THR A 101 11.92 19.76 0.64
CA THR A 101 10.97 19.62 -0.47
C THR A 101 10.46 18.18 -0.57
N SER A 102 11.36 17.21 -0.47
CA SER A 102 10.99 15.78 -0.54
C SER A 102 10.07 15.34 0.61
N ILE A 103 10.29 15.85 1.82
CA ILE A 103 9.42 15.59 2.98
C ILE A 103 8.02 16.16 2.74
N LEU A 104 7.92 17.39 2.24
CA LEU A 104 6.64 18.04 1.95
C LEU A 104 5.90 17.32 0.81
N ASN A 105 6.58 17.04 -0.30
CA ASN A 105 6.02 16.35 -1.46
C ASN A 105 5.57 14.91 -1.14
N ALA A 106 6.18 14.28 -0.13
CA ALA A 106 5.77 12.96 0.35
C ALA A 106 4.49 13.00 1.22
N GLY A 107 3.95 14.19 1.53
CA GLY A 107 2.72 14.35 2.29
C GLY A 107 2.89 14.14 3.80
N PHE A 108 4.08 14.36 4.33
CA PHE A 108 4.27 14.44 5.78
C PHE A 108 3.67 15.77 6.29
N PRO A 109 2.88 15.74 7.38
CA PRO A 109 2.23 16.97 7.88
C PRO A 109 3.23 18.04 8.32
N ASP A 110 4.39 17.61 8.81
CA ASP A 110 5.50 18.44 9.25
C ASP A 110 6.82 17.66 9.24
N SER A 111 7.93 18.36 9.28
CA SER A 111 9.26 17.74 9.31
C SER A 111 9.47 16.88 10.58
N SER A 112 8.89 17.27 11.71
CA SER A 112 9.05 16.52 12.98
C SER A 112 8.39 15.15 12.89
N SER A 113 7.27 15.02 12.19
CA SER A 113 6.59 13.74 11.96
C SER A 113 7.41 12.79 11.07
N TYR A 114 8.18 13.32 10.14
CA TYR A 114 9.17 12.57 9.37
C TYR A 114 10.34 12.14 10.25
N TYR A 115 11.01 13.07 10.96
CA TYR A 115 12.22 12.76 11.73
C TYR A 115 12.01 11.72 12.83
N ARG A 116 10.81 11.63 13.40
CA ARG A 116 10.46 10.57 14.35
C ARG A 116 10.47 9.17 13.75
N LYS A 117 10.34 9.04 12.43
CA LYS A 117 10.26 7.78 11.68
C LYS A 117 11.30 7.66 10.57
N ALA A 118 12.26 8.58 10.54
CA ALA A 118 13.24 8.67 9.46
C ALA A 118 14.00 7.34 9.28
N ASP A 119 14.44 6.74 10.38
CA ASP A 119 15.17 5.48 10.36
C ASP A 119 14.32 4.32 9.85
N GLU A 120 13.05 4.23 10.26
CA GLU A 120 12.10 3.23 9.75
C GLU A 120 11.77 3.45 8.27
N THR A 121 11.84 4.71 7.81
CA THR A 121 11.42 5.07 6.45
C THR A 121 12.49 4.78 5.41
N LEU A 122 13.75 5.07 5.70
CA LEU A 122 14.85 5.00 4.73
C LEU A 122 15.96 4.03 5.14
N GLY A 123 16.04 3.62 6.42
CA GLY A 123 17.18 2.90 6.98
C GLY A 123 18.48 3.72 6.98
N MET A 124 18.40 5.02 6.70
CA MET A 124 19.51 5.98 6.69
C MET A 124 18.96 7.41 6.74
N THR A 125 19.81 8.40 6.88
CA THR A 125 19.38 9.79 6.80
C THR A 125 18.98 10.15 5.36
N ALA A 126 18.03 11.08 5.19
CA ALA A 126 17.62 11.55 3.87
C ALA A 126 18.81 12.16 3.06
N LYS A 127 19.77 12.77 3.75
CA LYS A 127 21.00 13.28 3.14
C LYS A 127 21.86 12.15 2.59
N GLN A 128 22.09 11.08 3.34
CA GLN A 128 22.81 9.89 2.88
C GLN A 128 22.08 9.24 1.71
N PHE A 129 20.75 9.05 1.80
CA PHE A 129 19.97 8.47 0.72
C PHE A 129 20.12 9.27 -0.60
N ARG A 130 20.03 10.59 -0.53
CA ARG A 130 20.19 11.48 -1.69
C ARG A 130 21.58 11.39 -2.34
N HIS A 131 22.60 11.05 -1.57
CA HIS A 131 23.98 10.86 -2.03
C HIS A 131 24.33 9.37 -2.27
N GLY A 132 23.32 8.51 -2.50
CA GLY A 132 23.53 7.10 -2.82
C GLY A 132 24.07 6.25 -1.68
N GLY A 133 23.92 6.69 -0.41
CA GLY A 133 24.43 5.98 0.76
C GLY A 133 25.94 6.12 0.94
N GLU A 134 26.55 7.18 0.43
CA GLU A 134 27.97 7.45 0.57
C GLU A 134 28.43 7.37 2.03
N ASN A 135 29.53 6.64 2.27
CA ASN A 135 30.10 6.36 3.60
C ASN A 135 29.17 5.61 4.58
N LEU A 136 28.15 4.90 4.05
CA LEU A 136 27.25 4.07 4.84
C LEU A 136 27.72 2.60 4.79
N ALA A 137 27.92 1.99 5.95
CA ALA A 137 28.13 0.54 6.03
C ALA A 137 26.77 -0.15 5.86
N VAL A 138 26.64 -0.93 4.79
CA VAL A 138 25.43 -1.69 4.47
C VAL A 138 25.73 -3.18 4.53
N ARG A 139 24.95 -3.93 5.29
CA ARG A 139 24.93 -5.40 5.26
C ARG A 139 23.78 -5.84 4.39
N TYR A 140 23.93 -6.93 3.66
CA TYR A 140 22.85 -7.49 2.86
C TYR A 140 22.81 -9.01 2.97
N ALA A 141 21.63 -9.55 2.71
CA ALA A 141 21.40 -10.98 2.59
C ALA A 141 20.56 -11.27 1.35
N LEU A 142 20.82 -12.41 0.74
CA LEU A 142 20.05 -12.94 -0.39
C LEU A 142 19.31 -14.19 0.09
N ALA A 143 18.05 -14.33 -0.30
CA ALA A 143 17.23 -15.50 -0.02
C ALA A 143 16.24 -15.75 -1.17
N ASP A 144 15.89 -17.03 -1.38
CA ASP A 144 14.84 -17.41 -2.31
C ASP A 144 13.47 -17.20 -1.64
N CYS A 145 12.50 -16.74 -2.41
CA CYS A 145 11.11 -16.61 -2.00
C CYS A 145 10.17 -17.03 -3.15
N GLU A 146 8.87 -17.10 -2.88
CA GLU A 146 7.87 -17.47 -3.92
C GLU A 146 7.83 -16.52 -5.13
N LEU A 147 8.36 -15.29 -4.99
CA LEU A 147 8.42 -14.28 -6.05
C LEU A 147 9.79 -14.21 -6.75
N GLY A 148 10.68 -15.17 -6.55
CA GLY A 148 12.04 -15.18 -7.04
C GLY A 148 13.07 -14.92 -5.93
N ARG A 149 14.21 -14.30 -6.27
CA ARG A 149 15.25 -13.94 -5.29
C ARG A 149 14.94 -12.62 -4.61
N CYS A 150 15.15 -12.59 -3.31
CA CYS A 150 14.97 -11.39 -2.49
C CYS A 150 16.32 -10.96 -1.91
N LEU A 151 16.72 -9.71 -2.17
CA LEU A 151 17.82 -9.05 -1.47
C LEU A 151 17.24 -8.13 -0.42
N VAL A 152 17.71 -8.28 0.81
CA VAL A 152 17.43 -7.35 1.91
C VAL A 152 18.73 -6.70 2.34
N ALA A 153 18.76 -5.37 2.33
CA ALA A 153 19.92 -4.58 2.76
C ALA A 153 19.57 -3.72 3.97
N GLU A 154 20.47 -3.67 4.94
CA GLU A 154 20.30 -2.90 6.17
C GLU A 154 21.55 -2.08 6.53
N SER A 155 21.35 -0.96 7.18
CA SER A 155 22.38 -0.20 7.89
C SER A 155 22.18 -0.33 9.40
N GLU A 156 22.99 0.37 10.19
CA GLU A 156 22.80 0.49 11.65
C GLU A 156 21.45 1.15 12.03
N ARG A 157 20.80 1.87 11.08
CA ARG A 157 19.54 2.58 11.30
C ARG A 157 18.31 1.77 10.90
N GLY A 158 18.49 0.69 10.15
CA GLY A 158 17.39 -0.18 9.72
C GLY A 158 17.49 -0.60 8.25
N ILE A 159 16.40 -1.13 7.73
CA ILE A 159 16.33 -1.64 6.35
C ILE A 159 16.40 -0.48 5.36
N CYS A 160 17.40 -0.54 4.47
CA CYS A 160 17.65 0.44 3.41
C CYS A 160 16.93 0.06 2.11
N ALA A 161 16.95 -1.22 1.76
CA ALA A 161 16.35 -1.73 0.53
C ALA A 161 15.83 -3.16 0.69
N ILE A 162 14.77 -3.46 -0.05
CA ILE A 162 14.29 -4.81 -0.33
C ILE A 162 14.10 -4.84 -1.85
N LEU A 163 14.84 -5.70 -2.53
CA LEU A 163 14.78 -5.86 -3.99
C LEU A 163 14.34 -7.28 -4.31
N LEU A 164 13.55 -7.42 -5.35
CA LEU A 164 13.12 -8.70 -5.89
C LEU A 164 13.64 -8.81 -7.32
N GLY A 165 14.16 -9.96 -7.67
CA GLY A 165 14.67 -10.26 -8.99
C GLY A 165 14.55 -11.75 -9.28
N ASP A 166 14.79 -12.12 -10.56
CA ASP A 166 14.74 -13.51 -10.99
C ASP A 166 16.09 -14.21 -10.80
N ASP A 167 17.18 -13.45 -10.68
CA ASP A 167 18.55 -13.93 -10.52
C ASP A 167 19.38 -13.02 -9.59
N ASP A 168 20.68 -13.33 -9.44
CA ASP A 168 21.63 -12.62 -8.57
C ASP A 168 22.31 -11.40 -9.23
N ALA A 169 21.84 -10.94 -10.39
CA ALA A 169 22.45 -9.85 -11.16
C ALA A 169 22.03 -8.46 -10.70
#